data_2cbf1f764c8a793f192e9a08bbc033bc
#
_entry.id   2cbf1f764c8a793f192e9a08bbc033bc
#
_cell.length_a   1.000
_cell.length_b   1.000
_cell.length_c   1.000
_cell.angle_alpha   90.00
_cell.angle_beta   90.00
_cell.angle_gamma   90.00
#
_symmetry.space_group_name_H-M   'P 1'
#
loop_
_entity.id
_entity.type
_entity.pdbx_description
1 polymer ?
#
loop_
_entity_poly.entity_id
_entity_poly.type
_entity_poly.pdbx_seq_one_letter_code
_entity_poly.pdbx_strand_id
1 'polypeptide(L)'
;MINVAGGGVRGLSCALYLLKNNHPVTIYESRQEIGNPVRSPGISKTISEDLIEKTSAVKTSFGWAFRREWFEKELAKKVTDSGGTIRLKTTAPEDSINCTGGKSKSSGWPQTGTQYTNLVSWSGGITITSNIPDGFSLDSMEEDRFCFQRGDDLVECWIKGELPRPAQGWLELMKGEHPPSSTNICADEAVLEGEEIAKNFIHSLQELD
;
A
#
# COMPACT_ATOMS: atom_id res chain seq x y z
N MET A 1 -3.69 24.97 3.49
CA MET A 1 -4.18 23.55 3.44
C MET A 1 -3.36 22.83 2.40
N ILE A 2 -2.75 21.71 2.76
CA ILE A 2 -1.86 20.95 1.87
C ILE A 2 -2.67 19.88 1.15
N ASN A 3 -2.49 19.78 -0.17
CA ASN A 3 -3.14 18.80 -1.01
C ASN A 3 -2.20 17.61 -1.25
N VAL A 4 -2.69 16.38 -1.07
CA VAL A 4 -1.94 15.12 -1.31
C VAL A 4 -2.67 14.32 -2.38
N ALA A 5 -1.98 13.94 -3.43
CA ALA A 5 -2.48 13.11 -4.52
C ALA A 5 -2.15 11.64 -4.26
N GLY A 6 -3.20 10.80 -4.14
CA GLY A 6 -3.11 9.36 -3.91
C GLY A 6 -3.49 8.94 -2.48
N GLY A 7 -4.50 8.08 -2.37
CA GLY A 7 -5.04 7.52 -1.13
C GLY A 7 -4.54 6.10 -0.81
N GLY A 8 -3.39 5.69 -1.35
CA GLY A 8 -2.70 4.46 -0.94
C GLY A 8 -1.84 4.68 0.30
N VAL A 9 -1.15 3.62 0.77
CA VAL A 9 -0.33 3.67 2.00
C VAL A 9 0.63 4.86 2.02
N ARG A 10 1.33 5.15 0.93
CA ARG A 10 2.25 6.29 0.82
C ARG A 10 1.56 7.62 1.08
N GLY A 11 0.43 7.89 0.42
CA GLY A 11 -0.29 9.16 0.59
C GLY A 11 -0.94 9.29 1.96
N LEU A 12 -1.47 8.20 2.50
CA LEU A 12 -2.03 8.15 3.84
C LEU A 12 -0.96 8.41 4.91
N SER A 13 0.23 7.82 4.77
CA SER A 13 1.38 8.03 5.67
C SER A 13 1.92 9.46 5.56
N CYS A 14 2.04 10.00 4.35
CA CYS A 14 2.39 11.40 4.11
C CYS A 14 1.41 12.34 4.83
N ALA A 15 0.11 12.12 4.65
CA ALA A 15 -0.93 12.92 5.28
C ALA A 15 -0.89 12.84 6.81
N LEU A 16 -0.71 11.64 7.37
CA LEU A 16 -0.59 11.46 8.83
C LEU A 16 0.62 12.20 9.39
N TYR A 17 1.76 12.15 8.70
CA TYR A 17 2.95 12.89 9.11
C TYR A 17 2.74 14.40 9.08
N LEU A 18 2.11 14.93 8.02
CA LEU A 18 1.75 16.34 7.90
C LEU A 18 0.80 16.79 9.02
N LEU A 19 -0.27 16.01 9.28
CA LEU A 19 -1.24 16.28 10.34
C LEU A 19 -0.59 16.29 11.73
N LYS A 20 0.32 15.34 12.00
CA LYS A 20 1.10 15.29 13.25
C LYS A 20 1.96 16.55 13.46
N ASN A 21 2.35 17.20 12.38
CA ASN A 21 3.11 18.46 12.40
C ASN A 21 2.20 19.69 12.23
N ASN A 22 0.90 19.58 12.54
CA ASN A 22 -0.09 20.65 12.52
C ASN A 22 -0.36 21.28 11.14
N HIS A 23 -0.14 20.55 10.06
CA HIS A 23 -0.49 20.98 8.71
C HIS A 23 -1.84 20.38 8.30
N PRO A 24 -2.86 21.20 8.03
CA PRO A 24 -4.16 20.70 7.54
C PRO A 24 -4.01 20.08 6.14
N VAL A 25 -4.58 18.87 5.95
CA VAL A 25 -4.40 18.06 4.74
C VAL A 25 -5.72 17.67 4.09
N THR A 26 -5.74 17.69 2.76
CA THR A 26 -6.77 17.01 1.94
C THR A 26 -6.11 15.98 1.03
N ILE A 27 -6.54 14.72 1.13
CA ILE A 27 -6.14 13.64 0.22
C ILE A 27 -7.13 13.57 -0.94
N TYR A 28 -6.62 13.47 -2.15
CA TYR A 28 -7.39 13.24 -3.37
C TYR A 28 -7.09 11.84 -3.91
N GLU A 29 -8.11 11.01 -4.06
CA GLU A 29 -8.02 9.65 -4.57
C GLU A 29 -8.94 9.49 -5.79
N SER A 30 -8.39 8.99 -6.88
CA SER A 30 -9.12 8.77 -8.13
C SER A 30 -10.07 7.57 -8.07
N ARG A 31 -9.77 6.60 -7.22
CA ARG A 31 -10.61 5.42 -6.99
C ARG A 31 -11.84 5.77 -6.16
N GLN A 32 -12.84 4.92 -6.24
CA GLN A 32 -14.09 5.09 -5.47
C GLN A 32 -13.97 4.57 -4.03
N GLU A 33 -12.84 3.93 -3.67
CA GLU A 33 -12.64 3.30 -2.38
C GLU A 33 -11.16 3.25 -2.03
N ILE A 34 -10.82 3.50 -0.77
CA ILE A 34 -9.48 3.29 -0.23
C ILE A 34 -9.22 1.78 -0.11
N GLY A 35 -8.04 1.33 -0.55
CA GLY A 35 -7.63 -0.06 -0.46
C GLY A 35 -8.12 -0.97 -1.59
N ASN A 36 -9.03 -0.51 -2.46
CA ASN A 36 -9.57 -1.33 -3.54
C ASN A 36 -9.40 -0.66 -4.91
N PRO A 37 -8.96 -1.40 -5.98
CA PRO A 37 -8.51 -2.79 -5.93
C PRO A 37 -7.18 -2.93 -5.22
N VAL A 38 -6.97 -4.10 -4.58
CA VAL A 38 -5.69 -4.46 -3.96
C VAL A 38 -4.63 -4.67 -5.04
N ARG A 39 -3.50 -3.98 -4.88
CA ARG A 39 -2.38 -4.03 -5.84
C ARG A 39 -1.04 -4.36 -5.21
N SER A 40 -1.02 -4.55 -3.91
CA SER A 40 0.18 -4.81 -3.12
C SER A 40 -0.13 -5.84 -2.05
N PRO A 41 0.83 -6.66 -1.64
CA PRO A 41 0.61 -7.65 -0.60
C PRO A 41 0.28 -7.05 0.75
N GLY A 42 -0.49 -7.80 1.52
CA GLY A 42 -0.85 -7.48 2.89
C GLY A 42 0.22 -7.91 3.89
N ILE A 43 1.44 -7.42 3.75
CA ILE A 43 2.57 -7.77 4.60
C ILE A 43 3.36 -6.53 5.04
N SER A 44 3.85 -6.53 6.30
CA SER A 44 4.70 -5.49 6.87
C SER A 44 5.71 -6.11 7.83
N LYS A 45 6.94 -5.66 7.81
CA LYS A 45 7.98 -6.09 8.76
C LYS A 45 7.67 -5.56 10.17
N THR A 46 7.15 -4.34 10.21
CA THR A 46 6.77 -3.64 11.44
C THR A 46 5.35 -3.11 11.34
N ILE A 47 4.58 -3.23 12.42
CA ILE A 47 3.22 -2.71 12.52
C ILE A 47 2.98 -2.24 13.96
N SER A 48 2.24 -1.16 14.15
CA SER A 48 1.89 -0.68 15.47
C SER A 48 0.83 -1.59 16.14
N GLU A 49 0.88 -1.72 17.46
CA GLU A 49 0.00 -2.60 18.24
C GLU A 49 -1.49 -2.34 17.96
N ASP A 50 -1.88 -1.08 17.84
CA ASP A 50 -3.26 -0.70 17.54
C ASP A 50 -3.72 -1.14 16.14
N LEU A 51 -2.81 -1.27 15.19
CA LEU A 51 -3.11 -1.79 13.84
C LEU A 51 -3.15 -3.32 13.81
N ILE A 52 -2.40 -4.01 14.68
CA ILE A 52 -2.46 -5.48 14.78
C ILE A 52 -3.89 -5.93 15.06
N GLU A 53 -4.51 -5.37 16.10
CA GLU A 53 -5.87 -5.72 16.49
C GLU A 53 -6.89 -5.33 15.40
N LYS A 54 -6.84 -4.08 14.91
CA LYS A 54 -7.82 -3.54 13.95
C LYS A 54 -7.77 -4.19 12.58
N THR A 55 -6.61 -4.71 12.17
CA THR A 55 -6.45 -5.39 10.88
C THR A 55 -6.45 -6.91 10.99
N SER A 56 -6.64 -7.45 12.19
CA SER A 56 -6.48 -8.88 12.48
C SER A 56 -5.14 -9.41 11.97
N ALA A 57 -4.06 -8.63 12.15
CA ALA A 57 -2.75 -9.00 11.68
C ALA A 57 -2.20 -10.19 12.47
N VAL A 58 -1.61 -11.15 11.77
CA VAL A 58 -0.97 -12.33 12.36
C VAL A 58 0.52 -12.33 12.08
N LYS A 59 1.30 -12.91 13.01
CA LYS A 59 2.75 -13.01 12.86
C LYS A 59 3.10 -14.15 11.90
N THR A 60 4.00 -13.86 10.96
CA THR A 60 4.63 -14.82 10.05
C THR A 60 6.14 -14.90 10.32
N SER A 61 6.86 -15.77 9.62
CA SER A 61 8.32 -15.88 9.71
C SER A 61 9.07 -14.61 9.24
N PHE A 62 8.44 -13.78 8.39
CA PHE A 62 9.06 -12.61 7.78
C PHE A 62 8.32 -11.28 8.03
N GLY A 63 7.32 -11.26 8.90
CA GLY A 63 6.62 -10.04 9.25
C GLY A 63 5.22 -10.26 9.81
N TRP A 64 4.36 -9.30 9.57
CA TRP A 64 2.95 -9.29 9.95
C TRP A 64 2.08 -9.35 8.70
N ALA A 65 1.21 -10.36 8.63
CA ALA A 65 0.28 -10.56 7.52
C ALA A 65 -1.12 -10.04 7.89
N PHE A 66 -1.75 -9.32 6.97
CA PHE A 66 -3.07 -8.71 7.16
C PHE A 66 -3.80 -8.54 5.83
N ARG A 67 -5.07 -8.21 5.88
CA ARG A 67 -5.78 -7.76 4.69
C ARG A 67 -5.34 -6.34 4.32
N ARG A 68 -4.75 -6.19 3.13
CA ARG A 68 -4.19 -4.92 2.67
C ARG A 68 -5.21 -3.78 2.64
N GLU A 69 -6.42 -4.05 2.20
CA GLU A 69 -7.50 -3.08 2.15
C GLU A 69 -7.95 -2.62 3.54
N TRP A 70 -7.87 -3.47 4.56
CA TRP A 70 -8.19 -3.09 5.94
C TRP A 70 -7.10 -2.19 6.52
N PHE A 71 -5.85 -2.51 6.26
CA PHE A 71 -4.72 -1.69 6.68
C PHE A 71 -4.81 -0.27 6.09
N GLU A 72 -5.10 -0.14 4.79
CA GLU A 72 -5.28 1.17 4.14
C GLU A 72 -6.51 1.91 4.71
N LYS A 73 -7.62 1.23 4.98
CA LYS A 73 -8.81 1.83 5.59
C LYS A 73 -8.56 2.30 7.03
N GLU A 74 -7.80 1.57 7.83
CA GLU A 74 -7.44 2.01 9.18
C GLU A 74 -6.49 3.23 9.15
N LEU A 75 -5.55 3.29 8.21
CA LEU A 75 -4.75 4.49 8.00
C LEU A 75 -5.63 5.69 7.57
N ALA A 76 -6.57 5.47 6.67
CA ALA A 76 -7.50 6.51 6.23
C ALA A 76 -8.38 7.01 7.38
N LYS A 77 -8.85 6.09 8.25
CA LYS A 77 -9.57 6.44 9.47
C LYS A 77 -8.72 7.31 10.39
N LYS A 78 -7.45 6.95 10.63
CA LYS A 78 -6.51 7.78 11.41
C LYS A 78 -6.34 9.17 10.81
N VAL A 79 -6.29 9.30 9.48
CA VAL A 79 -6.25 10.61 8.80
C VAL A 79 -7.48 11.43 9.14
N THR A 80 -8.68 10.87 9.03
CA THR A 80 -9.93 11.59 9.33
C THR A 80 -10.06 11.92 10.83
N ASP A 81 -9.71 11.00 11.72
CA ASP A 81 -9.70 11.21 13.16
C ASP A 81 -8.72 12.32 13.59
N SER A 82 -7.65 12.53 12.81
CA SER A 82 -6.67 13.61 12.98
C SER A 82 -7.07 14.93 12.31
N GLY A 83 -8.29 15.04 11.79
CA GLY A 83 -8.81 16.27 11.14
C GLY A 83 -8.46 16.41 9.66
N GLY A 84 -7.90 15.39 9.02
CA GLY A 84 -7.68 15.36 7.58
C GLY A 84 -8.96 15.09 6.79
N THR A 85 -8.96 15.48 5.52
CA THR A 85 -10.09 15.27 4.59
C THR A 85 -9.68 14.28 3.49
N ILE A 86 -10.58 13.38 3.10
CA ILE A 86 -10.38 12.46 1.98
C ILE A 86 -11.46 12.71 0.94
N ARG A 87 -11.06 12.92 -0.33
CA ARG A 87 -11.94 13.10 -1.47
C ARG A 87 -11.74 11.97 -2.47
N LEU A 88 -12.72 11.07 -2.52
CA LEU A 88 -12.74 9.94 -3.47
C LEU A 88 -13.28 10.39 -4.84
N LYS A 89 -12.94 9.64 -5.89
CA LYS A 89 -13.34 9.92 -7.29
C LYS A 89 -13.02 11.36 -7.73
N THR A 90 -11.93 11.91 -7.20
CA THR A 90 -11.58 13.31 -7.39
C THR A 90 -10.14 13.43 -7.85
N THR A 91 -9.91 14.20 -8.92
CA THR A 91 -8.57 14.55 -9.40
C THR A 91 -7.94 15.55 -8.45
N ALA A 92 -6.67 15.36 -8.12
CA ALA A 92 -5.94 16.29 -7.28
C ALA A 92 -5.61 17.59 -8.03
N PRO A 93 -5.53 18.73 -7.33
CA PRO A 93 -4.95 19.97 -7.89
C PRO A 93 -3.51 19.76 -8.36
N GLU A 94 -3.07 20.58 -9.32
CA GLU A 94 -1.73 20.45 -9.93
C GLU A 94 -0.58 20.66 -8.94
N ASP A 95 -0.79 21.49 -7.92
CA ASP A 95 0.16 21.80 -6.85
C ASP A 95 0.21 20.76 -5.72
N SER A 96 -0.49 19.64 -5.87
CA SER A 96 -0.56 18.59 -4.85
C SER A 96 0.77 17.84 -4.70
N ILE A 97 1.07 17.44 -3.46
CA ILE A 97 2.15 16.48 -3.18
C ILE A 97 1.80 15.16 -3.86
N ASN A 98 2.66 14.69 -4.76
CA ASN A 98 2.39 13.46 -5.51
C ASN A 98 2.81 12.20 -4.74
N CYS A 99 1.82 11.41 -4.31
CA CYS A 99 2.00 10.11 -3.67
C CYS A 99 1.43 8.95 -4.50
N THR A 100 1.23 9.13 -5.82
CA THR A 100 0.51 8.16 -6.67
C THR A 100 1.34 6.97 -7.16
N GLY A 101 2.63 6.88 -6.86
CA GLY A 101 3.48 5.79 -7.33
C GLY A 101 3.94 5.89 -8.79
N GLY A 102 3.75 7.04 -9.44
CA GLY A 102 4.38 7.38 -10.72
C GLY A 102 3.75 6.78 -11.98
N LYS A 103 2.89 5.77 -11.89
CA LYS A 103 2.23 5.13 -13.04
C LYS A 103 0.71 5.23 -13.05
N SER A 104 0.13 6.17 -12.35
CA SER A 104 -1.32 6.39 -12.48
C SER A 104 -1.63 6.89 -13.88
N LYS A 105 -2.26 6.05 -14.69
CA LYS A 105 -2.74 6.39 -16.04
C LYS A 105 -4.02 7.24 -16.01
N SER A 106 -4.45 7.70 -14.85
CA SER A 106 -5.59 8.62 -14.80
C SER A 106 -5.16 9.96 -15.37
N SER A 107 -5.78 10.33 -16.48
CA SER A 107 -5.62 11.65 -17.10
C SER A 107 -5.84 12.74 -16.05
N GLY A 108 -4.86 13.62 -15.89
CA GLY A 108 -4.95 14.80 -15.00
C GLY A 108 -4.16 14.72 -13.69
N TRP A 109 -3.43 13.64 -13.43
CA TRP A 109 -2.52 13.59 -12.28
C TRP A 109 -1.14 14.16 -12.67
N PRO A 110 -0.50 14.97 -11.82
CA PRO A 110 0.86 15.44 -12.09
C PRO A 110 1.81 14.26 -12.21
N GLN A 111 2.59 14.23 -13.27
CA GLN A 111 3.57 13.15 -13.56
C GLN A 111 4.87 13.28 -12.74
N THR A 112 4.90 14.18 -11.78
CA THR A 112 6.09 14.55 -10.99
C THR A 112 6.14 13.76 -9.69
N GLY A 113 6.15 12.45 -9.73
CA GLY A 113 6.40 11.58 -8.57
C GLY A 113 7.74 10.88 -8.70
N THR A 114 8.21 10.26 -7.64
CA THR A 114 9.36 9.36 -7.67
C THR A 114 9.10 8.31 -8.72
N GLN A 115 9.78 8.41 -9.86
CA GLN A 115 9.73 7.37 -10.89
C GLN A 115 10.57 6.22 -10.37
N TYR A 116 9.91 5.13 -9.98
CA TYR A 116 10.63 3.88 -9.77
C TYR A 116 11.17 3.38 -11.10
N THR A 117 12.48 3.40 -11.23
CA THR A 117 13.19 2.67 -12.28
C THR A 117 13.20 1.19 -11.89
N ASN A 118 12.91 0.29 -12.83
CA ASN A 118 12.96 -1.16 -12.66
C ASN A 118 11.78 -1.81 -11.90
N LEU A 119 10.57 -1.30 -12.01
CA LEU A 119 9.39 -2.04 -11.55
C LEU A 119 9.11 -3.24 -12.47
N VAL A 120 8.76 -4.35 -11.85
CA VAL A 120 8.34 -5.59 -12.53
C VAL A 120 6.90 -5.94 -12.16
N SER A 121 6.24 -6.68 -13.04
CA SER A 121 4.88 -7.13 -12.79
C SER A 121 4.87 -8.28 -11.78
N TRP A 122 4.07 -8.14 -10.74
CA TRP A 122 3.75 -9.16 -9.75
C TRP A 122 2.29 -9.53 -9.86
N SER A 123 2.03 -10.84 -9.82
CA SER A 123 0.68 -11.38 -9.78
C SER A 123 0.41 -12.01 -8.43
N GLY A 124 -0.72 -11.67 -7.83
CA GLY A 124 -1.14 -12.19 -6.55
C GLY A 124 -2.46 -12.95 -6.63
N GLY A 125 -2.68 -13.86 -5.72
CA GLY A 125 -3.94 -14.59 -5.58
C GLY A 125 -4.23 -14.94 -4.13
N ILE A 126 -5.51 -15.04 -3.82
CA ILE A 126 -6.00 -15.46 -2.51
C ILE A 126 -6.68 -16.81 -2.64
N THR A 127 -6.36 -17.73 -1.73
CA THR A 127 -6.94 -19.07 -1.68
C THR A 127 -7.03 -19.57 -0.23
N ILE A 128 -7.47 -20.81 -0.06
CA ILE A 128 -7.44 -21.54 1.24
C ILE A 128 -6.16 -22.37 1.37
N THR A 129 -5.76 -22.71 2.58
CA THR A 129 -4.51 -23.44 2.85
C THR A 129 -4.40 -24.77 2.10
N SER A 130 -5.51 -25.51 1.99
CA SER A 130 -5.53 -26.81 1.28
C SER A 130 -5.47 -26.69 -0.25
N ASN A 131 -5.47 -25.48 -0.80
CA ASN A 131 -5.48 -25.20 -2.23
C ASN A 131 -4.31 -24.32 -2.68
N ILE A 132 -3.23 -24.27 -1.91
CA ILE A 132 -1.99 -23.59 -2.30
C ILE A 132 -1.45 -24.26 -3.56
N PRO A 133 -1.15 -23.49 -4.65
CA PRO A 133 -0.66 -24.10 -5.88
C PRO A 133 0.77 -24.63 -5.74
N ASP A 134 1.12 -25.57 -6.60
CA ASP A 134 2.48 -26.12 -6.67
C ASP A 134 3.52 -24.99 -6.87
N GLY A 135 4.67 -25.16 -6.23
CA GLY A 135 5.75 -24.18 -6.25
C GLY A 135 5.64 -23.06 -5.21
N PHE A 136 4.59 -23.06 -4.38
CA PHE A 136 4.50 -22.21 -3.19
C PHE A 136 4.58 -23.06 -1.91
N SER A 137 5.20 -22.50 -0.89
CA SER A 137 5.20 -23.07 0.46
C SER A 137 4.63 -22.04 1.43
N LEU A 138 3.71 -22.48 2.30
CA LEU A 138 3.12 -21.59 3.29
C LEU A 138 4.19 -20.99 4.20
N ASP A 139 4.05 -19.71 4.52
CA ASP A 139 4.95 -18.91 5.36
C ASP A 139 6.40 -18.91 4.84
N SER A 140 6.56 -18.86 3.51
CA SER A 140 7.86 -18.77 2.83
C SER A 140 7.96 -17.49 2.01
N MET A 141 9.18 -16.92 1.96
CA MET A 141 9.52 -15.77 1.13
C MET A 141 10.82 -16.05 0.37
N GLU A 142 10.68 -16.24 -0.94
CA GLU A 142 11.78 -16.36 -1.89
C GLU A 142 11.94 -15.06 -2.68
N GLU A 143 12.97 -14.91 -3.47
CA GLU A 143 13.26 -13.68 -4.22
C GLU A 143 12.15 -13.29 -5.23
N ASP A 144 11.54 -14.30 -5.86
CA ASP A 144 10.56 -14.13 -6.93
C ASP A 144 9.13 -14.51 -6.56
N ARG A 145 8.92 -15.05 -5.35
CA ARG A 145 7.61 -15.49 -4.85
C ARG A 145 7.54 -15.52 -3.33
N PHE A 146 6.35 -15.45 -2.80
CA PHE A 146 6.08 -15.64 -1.37
C PHE A 146 4.62 -16.00 -1.13
N CYS A 147 4.37 -16.62 0.02
CA CYS A 147 3.05 -17.09 0.40
C CYS A 147 2.92 -17.01 1.92
N PHE A 148 1.80 -16.51 2.40
CA PHE A 148 1.55 -16.35 3.83
C PHE A 148 0.07 -16.49 4.16
N GLN A 149 -0.22 -16.97 5.38
CA GLN A 149 -1.57 -16.98 5.92
C GLN A 149 -1.88 -15.65 6.58
N ARG A 150 -3.10 -15.16 6.37
CA ARG A 150 -3.64 -13.94 6.99
C ARG A 150 -4.51 -14.28 8.20
N GLY A 151 -4.88 -13.29 9.00
CA GLY A 151 -5.72 -13.47 10.17
C GLY A 151 -7.20 -13.82 9.90
N ASP A 152 -7.61 -13.83 8.62
CA ASP A 152 -8.92 -14.29 8.16
C ASP A 152 -8.91 -15.74 7.65
N ASP A 153 -7.86 -16.50 8.02
CA ASP A 153 -7.61 -17.89 7.64
C ASP A 153 -7.40 -18.12 6.12
N LEU A 154 -7.35 -17.06 5.33
CA LEU A 154 -7.01 -17.14 3.92
C LEU A 154 -5.50 -17.04 3.70
N VAL A 155 -5.07 -17.58 2.58
CA VAL A 155 -3.67 -17.58 2.15
C VAL A 155 -3.52 -16.63 0.97
N GLU A 156 -2.52 -15.78 1.06
CA GLU A 156 -2.15 -14.84 0.01
C GLU A 156 -0.81 -15.26 -0.60
N CYS A 157 -0.80 -15.47 -1.93
CA CYS A 157 0.38 -15.86 -2.70
C CYS A 157 0.72 -14.80 -3.71
N TRP A 158 2.00 -14.48 -3.85
CA TRP A 158 2.52 -13.54 -4.84
C TRP A 158 3.70 -14.14 -5.61
N ILE A 159 3.78 -13.85 -6.90
CA ILE A 159 4.88 -14.28 -7.75
C ILE A 159 5.20 -13.22 -8.80
N LYS A 160 6.46 -13.10 -9.14
CA LYS A 160 6.94 -12.32 -10.27
C LYS A 160 6.49 -12.98 -11.58
N GLY A 161 5.70 -12.27 -12.36
CA GLY A 161 5.19 -12.79 -13.63
C GLY A 161 3.82 -13.47 -13.53
N GLU A 162 3.69 -14.67 -14.07
CA GLU A 162 2.43 -15.38 -14.20
C GLU A 162 2.11 -16.24 -12.96
N LEU A 163 0.92 -16.10 -12.44
CA LEU A 163 0.45 -16.83 -11.26
C LEU A 163 -0.06 -18.23 -11.69
N PRO A 164 0.47 -19.34 -11.12
CA PRO A 164 -0.02 -20.68 -11.41
C PRO A 164 -1.46 -20.86 -10.92
N ARG A 165 -2.23 -21.69 -11.61
CA ARG A 165 -3.62 -21.93 -11.27
C ARG A 165 -3.74 -23.09 -10.27
N PRO A 166 -4.26 -22.87 -9.05
CA PRO A 166 -4.51 -23.95 -8.09
C PRO A 166 -5.69 -24.81 -8.55
N ALA A 167 -5.79 -26.02 -8.00
CA ALA A 167 -6.77 -27.04 -8.42
C ALA A 167 -8.23 -26.52 -8.35
N GLN A 168 -8.56 -25.76 -7.30
CA GLN A 168 -9.92 -25.21 -7.08
C GLN A 168 -10.05 -23.74 -7.53
N GLY A 169 -9.03 -23.17 -8.21
CA GLY A 169 -9.00 -21.78 -8.61
C GLY A 169 -8.67 -20.81 -7.47
N TRP A 170 -8.64 -19.53 -7.79
CA TRP A 170 -8.38 -18.44 -6.87
C TRP A 170 -9.70 -17.80 -6.40
N LEU A 171 -9.76 -17.37 -5.15
CA LEU A 171 -10.87 -16.58 -4.61
C LEU A 171 -10.79 -15.11 -5.06
N GLU A 172 -9.55 -14.60 -5.19
CA GLU A 172 -9.28 -13.26 -5.66
C GLU A 172 -7.98 -13.25 -6.48
N LEU A 173 -7.93 -12.41 -7.51
CA LEU A 173 -6.73 -12.17 -8.30
C LEU A 173 -6.30 -10.72 -8.15
N MET A 174 -5.01 -10.53 -7.95
CA MET A 174 -4.39 -9.23 -7.77
C MET A 174 -3.24 -9.06 -8.77
N LYS A 175 -2.96 -7.82 -9.14
CA LYS A 175 -1.81 -7.48 -9.96
C LYS A 175 -1.24 -6.13 -9.57
N GLY A 176 0.08 -6.06 -9.42
CA GLY A 176 0.79 -4.83 -9.10
C GLY A 176 2.12 -4.72 -9.82
N GLU A 177 2.69 -3.53 -9.80
CA GLU A 177 4.05 -3.28 -10.26
C GLU A 177 4.88 -2.90 -9.03
N HIS A 178 5.92 -3.67 -8.75
CA HIS A 178 6.74 -3.53 -7.55
C HIS A 178 8.22 -3.70 -7.88
N PRO A 179 9.13 -3.34 -6.96
CA PRO A 179 10.55 -3.69 -7.09
C PRO A 179 10.75 -5.18 -7.34
N PRO A 180 11.86 -5.58 -7.99
CA PRO A 180 12.10 -6.98 -8.36
C PRO A 180 12.33 -7.93 -7.18
N SER A 181 12.68 -7.42 -5.99
CA SER A 181 12.87 -8.23 -4.79
C SER A 181 11.62 -8.28 -3.93
N SER A 182 11.21 -9.47 -3.51
CA SER A 182 10.07 -9.69 -2.60
C SER A 182 10.22 -8.95 -1.26
N THR A 183 11.43 -8.76 -0.78
CA THR A 183 11.73 -8.07 0.48
C THR A 183 11.39 -6.58 0.45
N ASN A 184 11.23 -5.99 -0.74
CA ASN A 184 10.97 -4.57 -0.95
C ASN A 184 9.49 -4.26 -1.33
N ILE A 185 8.60 -5.26 -1.21
CA ILE A 185 7.17 -5.08 -1.51
C ILE A 185 6.32 -4.93 -0.24
N CYS A 186 6.93 -4.95 0.92
CA CYS A 186 6.25 -4.76 2.20
C CYS A 186 5.64 -3.34 2.31
N ALA A 187 4.61 -3.21 3.12
CA ALA A 187 3.95 -1.93 3.36
C ALA A 187 4.88 -0.87 3.98
N ASP A 188 5.90 -1.31 4.71
CA ASP A 188 6.91 -0.47 5.37
C ASP A 188 7.56 0.52 4.41
N GLU A 189 7.95 0.08 3.22
CA GLU A 189 8.58 0.94 2.22
C GLU A 189 7.67 2.10 1.81
N ALA A 190 6.39 1.81 1.59
CA ALA A 190 5.42 2.85 1.23
C ALA A 190 5.11 3.80 2.41
N VAL A 191 5.18 3.32 3.65
CA VAL A 191 5.04 4.16 4.85
C VAL A 191 6.22 5.11 4.96
N LEU A 192 7.46 4.57 4.90
CA LEU A 192 8.69 5.36 5.00
C LEU A 192 8.79 6.42 3.90
N GLU A 193 8.48 6.04 2.66
CA GLU A 193 8.46 6.99 1.54
C GLU A 193 7.44 8.11 1.74
N GLY A 194 6.24 7.78 2.23
CA GLY A 194 5.21 8.77 2.51
C GLY A 194 5.66 9.78 3.58
N GLU A 195 6.29 9.29 4.64
CA GLU A 195 6.85 10.14 5.70
C GLU A 195 8.00 11.03 5.19
N GLU A 196 8.88 10.47 4.36
CA GLU A 196 10.01 11.21 3.80
C GLU A 196 9.53 12.33 2.85
N ILE A 197 8.55 12.04 2.00
CA ILE A 197 7.90 13.05 1.15
C ILE A 197 7.36 14.20 2.00
N ALA A 198 6.68 13.89 3.10
CA ALA A 198 6.14 14.91 4.00
C ALA A 198 7.23 15.73 4.68
N LYS A 199 8.31 15.10 5.16
CA LYS A 199 9.47 15.77 5.76
C LYS A 199 10.12 16.75 4.79
N ASN A 200 10.38 16.31 3.56
CA ASN A 200 10.98 17.14 2.51
C ASN A 200 10.10 18.32 2.16
N PHE A 201 8.78 18.12 2.10
CA PHE A 201 7.83 19.20 1.86
C PHE A 201 7.82 20.23 3.00
N ILE A 202 7.80 19.81 4.25
CA ILE A 202 7.87 20.73 5.41
C ILE A 202 9.17 21.53 5.39
N HIS A 203 10.30 20.88 5.08
CA HIS A 203 11.60 21.56 4.99
C HIS A 203 11.60 22.65 3.91
N SER A 204 11.04 22.33 2.73
CA SER A 204 10.94 23.32 1.65
C SER A 204 10.06 24.55 2.00
N LEU A 205 9.06 24.39 2.86
CA LEU A 205 8.27 25.54 3.35
C LEU A 205 9.09 26.45 4.27
N GLN A 206 9.97 25.87 5.10
CA GLN A 206 10.82 26.62 6.05
C GLN A 206 11.95 27.39 5.35
N GLU A 207 12.36 26.98 4.15
CA GLU A 207 13.36 27.70 3.35
C GLU A 207 12.79 28.93 2.60
N LEU A 208 11.47 29.04 2.56
CA LEU A 208 10.77 30.15 1.86
C LEU A 208 10.36 31.28 2.81
N ASP A 209 10.45 31.08 4.13
CA ASP A 209 10.18 32.05 5.20
C ASP A 209 11.50 32.72 5.67
#